data_466390d1db2f90df073fdb4d027645ff
#
_entry.id   466390d1db2f90df073fdb4d027645ff
#
_cell.length_a   1.000
_cell.length_b   1.000
_cell.length_c   1.000
_cell.angle_alpha   90.00
_cell.angle_beta   90.00
_cell.angle_gamma   90.00
#
_symmetry.space_group_name_H-M   'P 1'
#
loop_
_entity.id
_entity.type
_entity.pdbx_description
1 polymer ?
#
loop_
_entity_poly.entity_id
_entity_poly.type
_entity_poly.pdbx_seq_one_letter_code
_entity_poly.pdbx_strand_id
1 'polypeptide(L)'
;MEKLEKYTKKLKQIVEDTAREFKAKAEVKINREYDCYNLSTDDQVVKIAMKAAKDMGLESPLHPSGGGSDANVFNKKGFPSVDLAIGMEKVHTVDEYILVKNLRNTVEYVLSIINTVASGEN
;
A
#
# COMPACT_ATOMS: atom_id res chain seq x y z
N MET A 1 -1.84 -0.19 16.54
CA MET A 1 -0.51 -0.14 17.20
C MET A 1 -0.31 -1.29 18.17
N GLU A 2 -1.14 -1.42 19.18
CA GLU A 2 -1.07 -2.45 20.23
C GLU A 2 -0.96 -3.91 19.70
N LYS A 3 -1.71 -4.24 18.65
CA LYS A 3 -1.68 -5.56 18.03
C LYS A 3 -0.30 -5.88 17.40
N LEU A 4 0.33 -4.92 16.74
CA LEU A 4 1.64 -5.09 16.13
C LEU A 4 2.71 -5.33 17.21
N GLU A 5 2.71 -4.53 18.27
CA GLU A 5 3.65 -4.68 19.39
C GLU A 5 3.52 -6.03 20.08
N LYS A 6 2.27 -6.50 20.26
CA LYS A 6 2.01 -7.83 20.82
C LYS A 6 2.63 -8.95 19.97
N TYR A 7 2.42 -8.89 18.64
CA TYR A 7 2.98 -9.91 17.75
C TYR A 7 4.49 -9.83 17.63
N THR A 8 5.06 -8.64 17.63
CA THR A 8 6.51 -8.42 17.64
C THR A 8 7.17 -9.03 18.85
N LYS A 9 6.61 -8.80 20.05
CA LYS A 9 7.10 -9.44 21.29
C LYS A 9 6.99 -10.96 21.24
N LYS A 10 5.85 -11.48 20.75
CA LYS A 10 5.65 -12.92 20.61
C LYS A 10 6.64 -13.55 19.63
N LEU A 11 6.89 -12.91 18.49
CA LEU A 11 7.87 -13.40 17.51
C LEU A 11 9.28 -13.47 18.11
N LYS A 12 9.70 -12.40 18.78
CA LYS A 12 11.00 -12.39 19.49
C LYS A 12 11.12 -13.54 20.48
N GLN A 13 10.08 -13.74 21.31
CA GLN A 13 10.04 -14.82 22.30
C GLN A 13 10.18 -16.20 21.64
N ILE A 14 9.43 -16.45 20.56
CA ILE A 14 9.49 -17.73 19.84
C ILE A 14 10.92 -18.00 19.34
N VAL A 15 11.57 -17.01 18.73
CA VAL A 15 12.93 -17.16 18.21
C VAL A 15 13.92 -17.46 19.33
N GLU A 16 13.84 -16.73 20.44
CA GLU A 16 14.73 -16.94 21.61
C GLU A 16 14.51 -18.30 22.29
N ASP A 17 13.26 -18.75 22.40
CA ASP A 17 12.91 -20.04 23.00
C ASP A 17 13.40 -21.20 22.11
N THR A 18 13.14 -21.09 20.79
CA THR A 18 13.64 -22.09 19.84
C THR A 18 15.16 -22.17 19.86
N ALA A 19 15.85 -21.05 19.87
CA ALA A 19 17.32 -21.05 19.96
C ALA A 19 17.82 -21.77 21.23
N ARG A 20 17.18 -21.56 22.38
CA ARG A 20 17.52 -22.24 23.64
C ARG A 20 17.27 -23.74 23.54
N GLU A 21 16.18 -24.18 22.95
CA GLU A 21 15.85 -25.60 22.73
C GLU A 21 16.95 -26.31 21.94
N PHE A 22 17.45 -25.65 20.89
CA PHE A 22 18.54 -26.19 20.05
C PHE A 22 19.96 -25.86 20.55
N LYS A 23 20.10 -25.34 21.78
CA LYS A 23 21.40 -24.93 22.39
C LYS A 23 22.15 -23.92 21.52
N ALA A 24 21.44 -23.11 20.77
CA ALA A 24 21.97 -22.06 19.92
C ALA A 24 21.78 -20.67 20.58
N LYS A 25 22.40 -19.66 20.02
CA LYS A 25 22.17 -18.24 20.37
C LYS A 25 21.47 -17.57 19.22
N ALA A 26 20.45 -16.77 19.52
CA ALA A 26 19.77 -15.88 18.56
C ALA A 26 19.86 -14.43 19.03
N GLU A 27 20.16 -13.54 18.11
CA GLU A 27 20.03 -12.11 18.29
C GLU A 27 18.87 -11.62 17.40
N VAL A 28 17.84 -11.03 18.01
CA VAL A 28 16.65 -10.56 17.29
C VAL A 28 16.64 -9.05 17.28
N LYS A 29 16.88 -8.47 16.11
CA LYS A 29 16.73 -7.03 15.87
C LYS A 29 15.41 -6.79 15.15
N ILE A 30 14.61 -5.89 15.68
CA ILE A 30 13.31 -5.54 15.13
C ILE A 30 13.32 -4.06 14.82
N ASN A 31 13.23 -3.72 13.52
CA ASN A 31 13.13 -2.36 13.04
C ASN A 31 11.71 -2.14 12.51
N ARG A 32 11.10 -1.03 12.92
CA ARG A 32 9.83 -0.60 12.37
C ARG A 32 10.09 0.36 11.21
N GLU A 33 9.78 -0.05 9.99
CA GLU A 33 10.07 0.71 8.78
C GLU A 33 8.96 1.71 8.47
N TYR A 34 7.68 1.33 8.67
CA TYR A 34 6.53 2.18 8.40
C TYR A 34 5.34 1.88 9.31
N ASP A 35 4.38 2.80 9.31
CA ASP A 35 3.09 2.67 10.00
C ASP A 35 1.99 2.37 8.99
N CYS A 36 0.93 1.69 9.42
CA CYS A 36 -0.27 1.57 8.60
C CYS A 36 -1.00 2.92 8.53
N TYR A 37 -1.69 3.15 7.44
CA TYR A 37 -2.63 4.26 7.27
C TYR A 37 -4.00 3.70 6.83
N ASN A 38 -5.02 4.51 6.98
CA ASN A 38 -6.37 4.19 6.54
C ASN A 38 -7.00 5.44 5.94
N LEU A 39 -7.42 5.34 4.71
CA LEU A 39 -8.13 6.38 3.98
C LEU A 39 -9.59 5.97 3.79
N SER A 40 -10.47 6.95 3.78
CA SER A 40 -11.89 6.77 3.50
C SER A 40 -12.25 7.30 2.11
N THR A 41 -13.45 7.00 1.65
CA THR A 41 -14.01 7.58 0.42
C THR A 41 -14.20 9.10 0.51
N ASP A 42 -14.16 9.66 1.72
CA ASP A 42 -14.29 11.11 1.94
C ASP A 42 -12.97 11.87 1.83
N ASP A 43 -11.84 11.15 1.86
CA ASP A 43 -10.54 11.77 1.70
C ASP A 43 -10.35 12.31 0.29
N GLN A 44 -9.82 13.55 0.19
CA GLN A 44 -9.65 14.27 -1.07
C GLN A 44 -8.88 13.47 -2.14
N VAL A 45 -7.76 12.86 -1.74
CA VAL A 45 -6.93 12.06 -2.67
C VAL A 45 -7.67 10.85 -3.22
N VAL A 46 -8.57 10.27 -2.42
CA VAL A 46 -9.42 9.15 -2.83
C VAL A 46 -10.52 9.63 -3.77
N LYS A 47 -11.18 10.73 -3.46
CA LYS A 47 -12.21 11.35 -4.34
C LYS A 47 -11.65 11.66 -5.72
N ILE A 48 -10.49 12.30 -5.78
CA ILE A 48 -9.80 12.63 -7.03
C ILE A 48 -9.52 11.35 -7.84
N ALA A 49 -8.92 10.35 -7.20
CA ALA A 49 -8.60 9.09 -7.86
C ALA A 49 -9.85 8.38 -8.39
N MET A 50 -10.89 8.27 -7.58
CA MET A 50 -12.15 7.62 -7.97
C MET A 50 -12.86 8.38 -9.10
N LYS A 51 -12.88 9.72 -9.04
CA LYS A 51 -13.47 10.55 -10.12
C LYS A 51 -12.71 10.33 -11.43
N ALA A 52 -11.39 10.43 -11.41
CA ALA A 52 -10.57 10.25 -12.60
C ALA A 52 -10.75 8.85 -13.22
N ALA A 53 -10.85 7.79 -12.41
CA ALA A 53 -11.15 6.45 -12.88
C ALA A 53 -12.55 6.37 -13.53
N LYS A 54 -13.55 6.96 -12.89
CA LYS A 54 -14.94 7.02 -13.40
C LYS A 54 -15.02 7.73 -14.75
N ASP A 55 -14.29 8.82 -14.92
CA ASP A 55 -14.25 9.59 -16.17
C ASP A 55 -13.66 8.77 -17.33
N MET A 56 -12.82 7.77 -17.01
CA MET A 56 -12.31 6.78 -17.95
C MET A 56 -13.19 5.53 -18.12
N GLY A 57 -14.32 5.47 -17.44
CA GLY A 57 -15.18 4.28 -17.44
C GLY A 57 -14.58 3.08 -16.68
N LEU A 58 -13.66 3.33 -15.76
CA LEU A 58 -13.05 2.30 -14.92
C LEU A 58 -13.76 2.20 -13.57
N GLU A 59 -13.92 0.97 -13.09
CA GLU A 59 -14.28 0.73 -11.69
C GLU A 59 -13.03 0.84 -10.82
N SER A 60 -13.12 1.56 -9.71
CA SER A 60 -12.00 1.76 -8.78
C SER A 60 -12.43 1.52 -7.33
N PRO A 61 -12.76 0.26 -6.98
CA PRO A 61 -13.10 -0.06 -5.60
C PRO A 61 -11.90 0.11 -4.67
N LEU A 62 -12.17 0.51 -3.42
CA LEU A 62 -11.14 0.56 -2.39
C LEU A 62 -10.85 -0.86 -1.89
N HIS A 63 -9.59 -1.21 -1.86
CA HIS A 63 -9.13 -2.48 -1.30
C HIS A 63 -8.07 -2.27 -0.22
N PRO A 64 -8.16 -2.97 0.91
CA PRO A 64 -7.08 -2.98 1.87
C PRO A 64 -5.88 -3.74 1.29
N SER A 65 -4.68 -3.19 1.42
CA SER A 65 -3.42 -3.86 1.07
C SER A 65 -2.68 -4.27 2.33
N GLY A 66 -2.08 -5.46 2.29
CA GLY A 66 -1.16 -5.93 3.34
C GLY A 66 0.29 -5.53 3.12
N GLY A 67 0.61 -4.98 1.95
CA GLY A 67 1.94 -4.47 1.61
C GLY A 67 2.19 -3.06 2.14
N GLY A 68 3.45 -2.66 2.17
CA GLY A 68 3.86 -1.27 2.43
C GLY A 68 4.30 -0.59 1.14
N SER A 69 4.14 0.74 1.11
CA SER A 69 4.55 1.61 0.02
C SER A 69 5.06 2.94 0.56
N ASP A 70 5.54 3.80 -0.31
CA ASP A 70 5.92 5.16 0.06
C ASP A 70 4.73 5.97 0.60
N ALA A 71 3.49 5.62 0.24
CA ALA A 71 2.29 6.25 0.78
C ALA A 71 2.19 6.11 2.31
N ASN A 72 2.71 5.02 2.90
CA ASN A 72 2.79 4.89 4.36
C ASN A 72 3.64 6.01 4.98
N VAL A 73 4.76 6.34 4.34
CA VAL A 73 5.68 7.38 4.81
C VAL A 73 5.07 8.77 4.62
N PHE A 74 4.44 9.02 3.48
CA PHE A 74 3.81 10.31 3.18
C PHE A 74 2.63 10.59 4.11
N ASN A 75 1.72 9.62 4.27
CA ASN A 75 0.57 9.75 5.18
C ASN A 75 1.03 10.00 6.63
N LYS A 76 2.07 9.31 7.10
CA LYS A 76 2.65 9.55 8.43
C LYS A 76 3.18 10.98 8.60
N LYS A 77 3.71 11.58 7.53
CA LYS A 77 4.22 12.96 7.52
C LYS A 77 3.14 14.01 7.30
N GLY A 78 1.87 13.62 7.18
CA GLY A 78 0.76 14.53 6.95
C GLY A 78 0.54 14.91 5.49
N PHE A 79 1.13 14.16 4.53
CA PHE A 79 0.86 14.28 3.10
C PHE A 79 -0.10 13.18 2.67
N PRO A 80 -1.41 13.45 2.55
CA PRO A 80 -2.39 12.45 2.14
C PRO A 80 -2.00 11.82 0.80
N SER A 81 -1.87 10.51 0.78
CA SER A 81 -1.39 9.76 -0.39
C SER A 81 -2.11 8.43 -0.49
N VAL A 82 -2.54 8.07 -1.69
CA VAL A 82 -3.22 6.80 -2.00
C VAL A 82 -2.44 6.02 -3.05
N ASP A 83 -2.34 4.71 -2.87
CA ASP A 83 -1.77 3.82 -3.87
C ASP A 83 -2.81 3.49 -4.93
N LEU A 84 -2.39 3.50 -6.19
CA LEU A 84 -3.23 3.17 -7.33
C LEU A 84 -2.79 1.84 -7.94
N ALA A 85 -3.74 0.92 -8.10
CA ALA A 85 -3.48 -0.33 -8.79
C ALA A 85 -3.37 -0.09 -10.31
N ILE A 86 -2.38 -0.68 -10.94
CA ILE A 86 -2.12 -0.57 -12.38
C ILE A 86 -2.42 -1.87 -13.15
N GLY A 87 -3.04 -2.84 -12.48
CA GLY A 87 -3.42 -4.12 -13.09
C GLY A 87 -2.24 -5.09 -13.28
N MET A 88 -1.29 -5.08 -12.35
CA MET A 88 -0.26 -6.12 -12.25
C MET A 88 -0.89 -7.42 -11.75
N GLU A 89 -0.43 -8.53 -12.28
CA GLU A 89 -0.87 -9.87 -11.95
C GLU A 89 0.27 -10.70 -11.39
N LYS A 90 -0.01 -11.63 -10.50
CA LYS A 90 0.95 -12.53 -9.85
C LYS A 90 2.11 -11.78 -9.21
N VAL A 91 1.85 -10.62 -8.61
CA VAL A 91 2.85 -9.76 -7.97
C VAL A 91 3.74 -10.52 -6.99
N HIS A 92 5.03 -10.19 -6.96
CA HIS A 92 6.06 -10.85 -6.12
C HIS A 92 6.36 -12.30 -6.48
N THR A 93 6.06 -12.72 -7.72
CA THR A 93 6.45 -14.06 -8.23
C THR A 93 7.31 -13.94 -9.49
N VAL A 94 7.93 -15.05 -9.89
CA VAL A 94 8.70 -15.12 -11.15
C VAL A 94 7.80 -15.05 -12.40
N ASP A 95 6.50 -15.24 -12.23
CA ASP A 95 5.48 -15.14 -13.28
C ASP A 95 4.76 -13.79 -13.28
N GLU A 96 5.28 -12.79 -12.57
CA GLU A 96 4.70 -11.46 -12.51
C GLU A 96 4.62 -10.83 -13.90
N TYR A 97 3.48 -10.27 -14.24
CA TYR A 97 3.29 -9.58 -15.51
C TYR A 97 2.29 -8.43 -15.41
N ILE A 98 2.33 -7.54 -16.38
CA ILE A 98 1.30 -6.54 -16.65
C ILE A 98 0.90 -6.61 -18.13
N LEU A 99 -0.39 -6.49 -18.42
CA LEU A 99 -0.84 -6.38 -19.80
C LEU A 99 -0.47 -5.01 -20.38
N VAL A 100 -0.02 -4.96 -21.62
CA VAL A 100 0.31 -3.70 -22.32
C VAL A 100 -0.89 -2.73 -22.32
N LYS A 101 -2.12 -3.25 -22.40
CA LYS A 101 -3.34 -2.46 -22.27
C LYS A 101 -3.40 -1.75 -20.91
N ASN A 102 -3.08 -2.44 -19.82
CA ASN A 102 -3.11 -1.87 -18.46
C ASN A 102 -2.03 -0.80 -18.31
N LEU A 103 -0.86 -1.02 -18.89
CA LEU A 103 0.23 -0.03 -18.91
C LEU A 103 -0.19 1.28 -19.62
N ARG A 104 -0.89 1.16 -20.76
CA ARG A 104 -1.47 2.33 -21.46
C ARG A 104 -2.55 3.02 -20.62
N ASN A 105 -3.47 2.23 -20.05
CA ASN A 105 -4.53 2.78 -19.20
C ASN A 105 -3.96 3.54 -17.99
N THR A 106 -2.81 3.11 -17.46
CA THR A 106 -2.14 3.82 -16.37
C THR A 106 -1.74 5.24 -16.77
N VAL A 107 -1.20 5.42 -17.99
CA VAL A 107 -0.84 6.75 -18.51
C VAL A 107 -2.08 7.65 -18.62
N GLU A 108 -3.14 7.13 -19.23
CA GLU A 108 -4.42 7.86 -19.37
C GLU A 108 -5.02 8.19 -17.99
N TYR A 109 -4.89 7.28 -17.03
CA TYR A 109 -5.39 7.49 -15.68
C TYR A 109 -4.63 8.63 -14.97
N VAL A 110 -3.31 8.68 -15.10
CA VAL A 110 -2.51 9.78 -14.53
C VAL A 110 -2.91 11.12 -15.18
N LEU A 111 -3.11 11.15 -16.50
CA LEU A 111 -3.58 12.35 -17.20
C LEU A 111 -4.98 12.77 -16.73
N SER A 112 -5.89 11.81 -16.52
CA SER A 112 -7.24 12.08 -15.98
C SER A 112 -7.17 12.66 -14.56
N ILE A 113 -6.29 12.17 -13.70
CA ILE A 113 -6.06 12.71 -12.35
C ILE A 113 -5.58 14.17 -12.44
N ILE A 114 -4.59 14.45 -13.29
CA ILE A 114 -4.06 15.80 -13.49
C ILE A 114 -5.18 16.76 -13.96
N ASN A 115 -6.00 16.33 -14.92
CA ASN A 115 -7.12 17.12 -15.43
C ASN A 115 -8.18 17.35 -14.34
N THR A 116 -8.53 16.35 -13.55
CA THR A 116 -9.48 16.47 -12.43
C THR A 116 -9.01 17.51 -11.42
N VAL A 117 -7.73 17.51 -11.09
CA VAL A 117 -7.14 18.51 -10.18
C VAL A 117 -7.13 19.90 -10.81
N ALA A 118 -6.73 20.01 -12.08
CA ALA A 118 -6.63 21.28 -12.79
C ALA A 118 -7.98 21.97 -13.02
N SER A 119 -9.06 21.20 -13.23
CA SER A 119 -10.41 21.73 -13.41
C SER A 119 -11.06 22.23 -12.11
N GLY A 120 -10.50 21.92 -10.95
CA GLY A 120 -11.08 22.26 -9.64
C GLY A 120 -12.35 21.47 -9.30
N GLU A 121 -12.67 20.42 -10.03
CA GLU A 121 -13.82 19.53 -9.82
C GLU A 121 -13.53 18.46 -8.76
N ASN A 122 -13.00 18.89 -7.62
CA ASN A 122 -12.51 18.00 -6.54
C ASN A 122 -13.58 17.76 -5.48
#